data_dec098cc9c7f524f0ef28b8b1f72f46d
#
_entry.id   dec098cc9c7f524f0ef28b8b1f72f46d
#
_cell.length_a   1.000
_cell.length_b   1.000
_cell.length_c   1.000
_cell.angle_alpha   90.00
_cell.angle_beta   90.00
_cell.angle_gamma   90.00
#
_symmetry.space_group_name_H-M   'P 1'
#
loop_
_entity.id
_entity.type
_entity.pdbx_description
1 polymer ?
#
loop_
_entity_poly.entity_id
_entity_poly.type
_entity_poly.pdbx_seq_one_letter_code
_entity_poly.pdbx_strand_id
1 'polypeptide(L)'
;MNDHSRVRNNALEQALKQADLTYEQLAAAVRVVAAEAGEILRTNRSAVAHWVKGQRPNPQTATYIAEALSRRLGRVLRPSDLGLCDPHRDQPPQDLGLALGADPVDVLMRIGEADIHRRKFLTGAAYSVAAAALPLGIDQAIEYEQRAQAGHTRAGMAEIAAVRDVVEMYTRIDERHGGQHGRSAVVQYLRSDVADLCRASFDTAEHRRAALSAAACVAYLCGWKAYDAGEHGLAQRYYLQAYALTKEAGDELHAAWILRIMAHNGMDVRRPESTVDLAEAALARVQGRVDPATESLFAVTRARALAHARRGPEAVTQIRQAQDLALRGDEQELPFWAALWGSPRATVASHAAKSLRELGDHANAEKHYATSARVRPHGGRSAQRITALTLADQGREQAAQGHLEQACATWGHSLDMFTGVRSQRATKQVRGIRRSLQVFERRGVKAAVDLDERARAWQTAYA
;
A
#
# COMPACT_ATOMS: atom_id res chain seq x y z
N MET A 1 44.46 -19.15 -11.88
CA MET A 1 43.81 -19.73 -10.68
C MET A 1 44.03 -18.76 -9.54
N ASN A 2 43.09 -17.79 -9.33
CA ASN A 2 43.13 -16.90 -8.17
C ASN A 2 42.22 -17.47 -7.10
N ASP A 3 42.76 -18.22 -6.18
CA ASP A 3 42.10 -18.62 -4.95
C ASP A 3 42.13 -17.42 -3.99
N HIS A 4 41.14 -16.53 -4.16
CA HIS A 4 40.85 -15.55 -3.13
C HIS A 4 40.14 -16.32 -2.02
N SER A 5 40.85 -16.64 -0.93
CA SER A 5 40.31 -17.22 0.28
C SER A 5 39.01 -16.45 0.67
N ARG A 6 37.87 -17.09 0.42
CA ARG A 6 36.55 -16.49 0.72
C ARG A 6 36.45 -16.34 2.23
N VAL A 7 36.46 -15.09 2.70
CA VAL A 7 36.30 -14.78 4.12
C VAL A 7 34.86 -15.14 4.51
N ARG A 8 34.72 -15.96 5.56
CA ARG A 8 33.43 -16.38 6.12
C ARG A 8 32.58 -15.16 6.49
N ASN A 9 31.31 -15.19 6.15
CA ASN A 9 30.37 -14.11 6.48
C ASN A 9 29.84 -14.25 7.90
N ASN A 10 30.60 -13.70 8.85
CA ASN A 10 30.28 -13.75 10.27
C ASN A 10 28.99 -12.96 10.60
N ALA A 11 28.70 -11.87 9.88
CA ALA A 11 27.51 -11.05 10.11
C ALA A 11 26.23 -11.82 9.81
N LEU A 12 26.17 -12.53 8.67
CA LEU A 12 25.04 -13.40 8.33
C LEU A 12 24.90 -14.56 9.32
N GLU A 13 26.02 -15.18 9.71
CA GLU A 13 25.99 -16.29 10.68
C GLU A 13 25.47 -15.83 12.04
N GLN A 14 25.89 -14.65 12.50
CA GLN A 14 25.42 -14.07 13.76
C GLN A 14 23.93 -13.74 13.70
N ALA A 15 23.45 -13.16 12.59
CA ALA A 15 22.02 -12.87 12.39
C ALA A 15 21.17 -14.15 12.39
N LEU A 16 21.65 -15.24 11.78
CA LEU A 16 20.99 -16.54 11.81
C LEU A 16 20.88 -17.10 13.24
N LYS A 17 21.95 -16.99 14.04
CA LYS A 17 21.94 -17.41 15.45
C LYS A 17 20.96 -16.58 16.27
N GLN A 18 20.93 -15.26 16.10
CA GLN A 18 20.00 -14.36 16.79
C GLN A 18 18.54 -14.67 16.41
N ALA A 19 18.29 -15.03 15.15
CA ALA A 19 16.97 -15.37 14.64
C ALA A 19 16.51 -16.78 15.01
N ASP A 20 17.40 -17.60 15.56
CA ASP A 20 17.17 -19.03 15.84
C ASP A 20 16.66 -19.78 14.58
N LEU A 21 17.36 -19.58 13.46
CA LEU A 21 17.00 -20.19 12.18
C LEU A 21 18.08 -21.16 11.70
N THR A 22 17.66 -22.33 11.26
CA THR A 22 18.49 -23.23 10.48
C THR A 22 18.66 -22.72 9.03
N TYR A 23 19.66 -23.21 8.32
CA TYR A 23 19.88 -22.85 6.89
C TYR A 23 18.66 -23.22 6.02
N GLU A 24 17.97 -24.32 6.31
CA GLU A 24 16.76 -24.71 5.58
C GLU A 24 15.60 -23.76 5.86
N GLN A 25 15.42 -23.35 7.12
CA GLN A 25 14.38 -22.41 7.51
C GLN A 25 14.62 -21.03 6.90
N LEU A 26 15.88 -20.52 6.87
CA LEU A 26 16.19 -19.30 6.17
C LEU A 26 15.90 -19.44 4.66
N ALA A 27 16.31 -20.54 4.03
CA ALA A 27 16.05 -20.76 2.61
C ALA A 27 14.53 -20.75 2.31
N ALA A 28 13.72 -21.37 3.17
CA ALA A 28 12.26 -21.34 3.05
C ALA A 28 11.69 -19.92 3.22
N ALA A 29 12.16 -19.17 4.23
CA ALA A 29 11.72 -17.79 4.45
C ALA A 29 12.08 -16.87 3.27
N VAL A 30 13.26 -17.00 2.70
CA VAL A 30 13.70 -16.25 1.51
C VAL A 30 12.82 -16.56 0.30
N ARG A 31 12.44 -17.83 0.07
CA ARG A 31 11.51 -18.20 -1.01
C ARG A 31 10.13 -17.55 -0.82
N VAL A 32 9.63 -17.50 0.41
CA VAL A 32 8.36 -16.85 0.74
C VAL A 32 8.42 -15.36 0.42
N VAL A 33 9.47 -14.66 0.86
CA VAL A 33 9.66 -13.22 0.58
C VAL A 33 9.75 -12.96 -0.93
N ALA A 34 10.50 -13.78 -1.66
CA ALA A 34 10.61 -13.66 -3.12
C ALA A 34 9.27 -13.89 -3.83
N ALA A 35 8.50 -14.90 -3.40
CA ALA A 35 7.18 -15.19 -3.98
C ALA A 35 6.18 -14.04 -3.77
N GLU A 36 6.25 -13.34 -2.64
CA GLU A 36 5.45 -12.14 -2.37
C GLU A 36 5.81 -10.99 -3.31
N ALA A 37 7.08 -10.89 -3.73
CA ALA A 37 7.55 -9.95 -4.74
C ALA A 37 7.30 -10.43 -6.18
N GLY A 38 6.58 -11.55 -6.36
CA GLY A 38 6.27 -12.12 -7.68
C GLY A 38 7.40 -12.94 -8.31
N GLU A 39 8.45 -13.28 -7.55
CA GLU A 39 9.60 -14.03 -8.04
C GLU A 39 9.65 -15.48 -7.51
N ILE A 40 10.07 -16.39 -8.38
CA ILE A 40 10.25 -17.81 -8.04
C ILE A 40 11.74 -18.07 -7.83
N LEU A 41 12.17 -18.20 -6.59
CA LEU A 41 13.54 -18.58 -6.25
C LEU A 41 13.65 -20.08 -5.93
N ARG A 42 14.78 -20.67 -6.35
CA ARG A 42 15.14 -22.06 -6.02
C ARG A 42 16.19 -22.14 -4.91
N THR A 43 16.13 -21.20 -3.97
CA THR A 43 17.02 -21.15 -2.80
C THR A 43 16.83 -22.38 -1.93
N ASN A 44 17.92 -23.00 -1.51
CA ASN A 44 17.95 -24.18 -0.66
C ASN A 44 19.02 -24.06 0.42
N ARG A 45 19.12 -25.05 1.31
CA ARG A 45 20.13 -25.12 2.39
C ARG A 45 21.56 -24.91 1.89
N SER A 46 21.91 -25.48 0.73
CA SER A 46 23.26 -25.38 0.17
C SER A 46 23.58 -23.94 -0.24
N ALA A 47 22.63 -23.21 -0.83
CA ALA A 47 22.81 -21.82 -1.18
C ALA A 47 23.10 -20.96 0.08
N VAL A 48 22.36 -21.16 1.17
CA VAL A 48 22.60 -20.48 2.45
C VAL A 48 23.97 -20.81 3.02
N ALA A 49 24.39 -22.08 2.95
CA ALA A 49 25.71 -22.51 3.40
C ALA A 49 26.83 -21.81 2.60
N HIS A 50 26.64 -21.61 1.30
CA HIS A 50 27.59 -20.88 0.45
C HIS A 50 27.66 -19.39 0.83
N TRP A 51 26.55 -18.76 1.14
CA TRP A 51 26.53 -17.35 1.58
C TRP A 51 27.25 -17.16 2.92
N VAL A 52 27.04 -18.06 3.87
CA VAL A 52 27.77 -18.06 5.15
C VAL A 52 29.27 -18.31 4.94
N LYS A 53 29.66 -19.09 3.94
CA LYS A 53 31.06 -19.29 3.54
C LYS A 53 31.66 -18.10 2.74
N GLY A 54 30.94 -16.98 2.61
CA GLY A 54 31.41 -15.77 1.97
C GLY A 54 31.08 -15.63 0.48
N GLN A 55 30.30 -16.53 -0.10
CA GLN A 55 29.76 -16.32 -1.45
C GLN A 55 28.64 -15.28 -1.40
N ARG A 56 28.71 -14.24 -2.22
CA ARG A 56 27.67 -13.22 -2.29
C ARG A 56 26.50 -13.70 -3.16
N PRO A 57 25.24 -13.56 -2.71
CA PRO A 57 24.08 -13.73 -3.56
C PRO A 57 23.99 -12.58 -4.57
N ASN A 58 23.07 -12.69 -5.55
CA ASN A 58 22.74 -11.52 -6.37
C ASN A 58 22.06 -10.45 -5.49
N PRO A 59 22.10 -9.16 -5.88
CA PRO A 59 21.57 -8.06 -5.07
C PRO A 59 20.12 -8.23 -4.62
N GLN A 60 19.27 -8.76 -5.49
CA GLN A 60 17.87 -8.97 -5.19
C GLN A 60 17.64 -10.09 -4.16
N THR A 61 18.38 -11.19 -4.29
CA THR A 61 18.36 -12.26 -3.27
C THR A 61 18.90 -11.75 -1.93
N ALA A 62 19.92 -10.89 -1.93
CA ALA A 62 20.44 -10.26 -0.70
C ALA A 62 19.34 -9.47 0.03
N THR A 63 18.47 -8.76 -0.71
CA THR A 63 17.31 -8.06 -0.12
C THR A 63 16.31 -9.03 0.50
N TYR A 64 16.00 -10.11 -0.18
CA TYR A 64 15.06 -11.10 0.35
C TYR A 64 15.61 -11.80 1.60
N ILE A 65 16.92 -12.02 1.69
CA ILE A 65 17.58 -12.54 2.89
C ILE A 65 17.46 -11.51 4.03
N ALA A 66 17.76 -10.25 3.76
CA ALA A 66 17.69 -9.19 4.75
C ALA A 66 16.26 -9.02 5.26
N GLU A 67 15.25 -9.02 4.39
CA GLU A 67 13.85 -8.96 4.79
C GLU A 67 13.40 -10.19 5.58
N ALA A 68 13.78 -11.41 5.18
CA ALA A 68 13.44 -12.62 5.91
C ALA A 68 13.97 -12.60 7.34
N LEU A 69 15.20 -12.14 7.53
CA LEU A 69 15.81 -11.97 8.86
C LEU A 69 15.21 -10.79 9.63
N SER A 70 14.89 -9.68 8.96
CA SER A 70 14.21 -8.52 9.58
C SER A 70 12.88 -8.91 10.20
N ARG A 71 12.08 -9.69 9.47
CA ARG A 71 10.80 -10.21 9.97
C ARG A 71 10.96 -11.07 11.22
N ARG A 72 11.96 -11.92 11.23
CA ARG A 72 12.21 -12.83 12.36
C ARG A 72 12.74 -12.12 13.59
N LEU A 73 13.57 -11.08 13.38
CA LEU A 73 14.23 -10.31 14.45
C LEU A 73 13.43 -9.08 14.90
N GLY A 74 12.35 -8.72 14.20
CA GLY A 74 11.54 -7.55 14.53
C GLY A 74 12.24 -6.20 14.33
N ARG A 75 13.33 -6.16 13.56
CA ARG A 75 14.09 -4.94 13.26
C ARG A 75 14.56 -4.90 11.82
N VAL A 76 14.71 -3.70 11.26
CA VAL A 76 15.20 -3.51 9.89
C VAL A 76 16.67 -3.94 9.83
N LEU A 77 16.97 -4.90 8.95
CA LEU A 77 18.32 -5.28 8.56
C LEU A 77 18.53 -4.97 7.08
N ARG A 78 19.71 -4.43 6.77
CA ARG A 78 20.13 -4.15 5.40
C ARG A 78 21.03 -5.28 4.89
N PRO A 79 21.11 -5.51 3.57
CA PRO A 79 22.10 -6.44 3.02
C PRO A 79 23.54 -6.13 3.46
N SER A 80 23.88 -4.85 3.63
CA SER A 80 25.18 -4.40 4.18
C SER A 80 25.41 -4.86 5.61
N ASP A 81 24.38 -4.82 6.47
CA ASP A 81 24.47 -5.24 7.87
C ASP A 81 24.73 -6.74 7.99
N LEU A 82 24.39 -7.48 6.95
CA LEU A 82 24.57 -8.92 6.82
C LEU A 82 25.83 -9.30 6.02
N GLY A 83 26.66 -8.34 5.60
CA GLY A 83 27.83 -8.60 4.78
C GLY A 83 27.52 -9.21 3.39
N LEU A 84 26.33 -9.00 2.86
CA LEU A 84 25.84 -9.58 1.61
C LEU A 84 26.08 -8.69 0.39
N CYS A 85 26.45 -7.43 0.57
CA CYS A 85 26.80 -6.48 -0.48
C CYS A 85 28.04 -5.67 -0.11
N ASP A 86 28.65 -5.05 -1.12
CA ASP A 86 29.76 -4.11 -0.91
C ASP A 86 29.19 -2.69 -0.81
N PRO A 87 29.34 -1.99 0.33
CA PRO A 87 28.79 -0.65 0.50
C PRO A 87 29.38 0.36 -0.50
N HIS A 88 30.49 0.06 -1.17
CA HIS A 88 31.15 0.93 -2.13
C HIS A 88 30.95 0.56 -3.60
N ARG A 89 30.46 -0.64 -3.90
CA ARG A 89 30.32 -1.14 -5.29
C ARG A 89 28.89 -1.42 -5.73
N ASP A 90 28.00 -1.79 -4.81
CA ASP A 90 26.64 -2.21 -5.15
C ASP A 90 25.67 -1.09 -4.87
N GLN A 91 25.30 -0.34 -5.89
CA GLN A 91 24.27 0.70 -5.84
C GLN A 91 23.15 0.41 -6.81
N PRO A 92 21.91 0.82 -6.48
CA PRO A 92 21.46 1.76 -5.44
C PRO A 92 21.03 1.03 -4.15
N PRO A 93 20.96 1.73 -3.00
CA PRO A 93 20.62 1.08 -1.74
C PRO A 93 19.24 0.46 -1.82
N GLN A 94 19.16 -0.85 -1.64
CA GLN A 94 17.91 -1.62 -1.66
C GLN A 94 17.00 -1.25 -0.48
N ASP A 95 17.52 -0.54 0.50
CA ASP A 95 16.84 0.09 1.62
C ASP A 95 16.32 1.51 1.31
N LEU A 96 16.50 2.00 0.06
CA LEU A 96 16.04 3.33 -0.35
C LEU A 96 14.58 3.54 0.05
N GLY A 97 14.33 4.51 0.92
CA GLY A 97 13.01 4.88 1.40
C GLY A 97 12.42 3.99 2.50
N LEU A 98 13.17 3.00 3.03
CA LEU A 98 12.74 2.16 4.16
C LEU A 98 13.22 2.68 5.53
N ALA A 99 13.95 3.79 5.58
CA ALA A 99 14.40 4.43 6.81
C ALA A 99 13.77 5.81 6.95
N LEU A 100 13.61 6.26 8.19
CA LEU A 100 13.24 7.62 8.55
C LEU A 100 14.47 8.35 9.12
N GLY A 101 14.50 9.70 9.01
CA GLY A 101 15.61 10.52 9.53
C GLY A 101 16.45 11.21 8.46
N ALA A 102 16.53 10.67 7.22
CA ALA A 102 17.10 11.41 6.09
C ALA A 102 16.08 12.43 5.55
N ASP A 103 16.55 13.44 4.78
CA ASP A 103 15.64 14.38 4.11
C ASP A 103 14.64 13.64 3.22
N PRO A 104 13.33 13.66 3.53
CA PRO A 104 12.32 12.91 2.79
C PRO A 104 12.19 13.36 1.34
N VAL A 105 12.50 14.61 1.01
CA VAL A 105 12.44 15.13 -0.37
C VAL A 105 13.55 14.52 -1.22
N ASP A 106 14.78 14.46 -0.72
CA ASP A 106 15.88 13.83 -1.43
C ASP A 106 15.68 12.32 -1.60
N VAL A 107 15.13 11.67 -0.59
CA VAL A 107 14.75 10.25 -0.67
C VAL A 107 13.67 10.03 -1.73
N LEU A 108 12.62 10.86 -1.75
CA LEU A 108 11.54 10.79 -2.75
C LEU A 108 12.04 11.03 -4.17
N MET A 109 12.97 11.97 -4.38
CA MET A 109 13.59 12.21 -5.69
C MET A 109 14.31 10.96 -6.18
N ARG A 110 15.07 10.28 -5.33
CA ARG A 110 15.79 9.04 -5.66
C ARG A 110 14.86 7.86 -5.90
N ILE A 111 13.80 7.70 -5.09
CA ILE A 111 12.75 6.69 -5.33
C ILE A 111 12.09 6.95 -6.68
N GLY A 112 11.70 8.18 -6.95
CA GLY A 112 11.03 8.57 -8.19
C GLY A 112 11.91 8.37 -9.43
N GLU A 113 13.21 8.67 -9.34
CA GLU A 113 14.16 8.37 -10.42
C GLU A 113 14.22 6.89 -10.75
N ALA A 114 14.31 6.06 -9.72
CA ALA A 114 14.36 4.62 -9.89
C ALA A 114 13.01 4.04 -10.39
N ASP A 115 11.89 4.64 -9.99
CA ASP A 115 10.54 4.27 -10.46
C ASP A 115 10.34 4.61 -11.95
N ILE A 116 10.71 5.82 -12.39
CA ILE A 116 10.62 6.23 -13.81
C ILE A 116 11.43 5.29 -14.70
N HIS A 117 12.64 4.95 -14.27
CA HIS A 117 13.50 4.03 -15.01
C HIS A 117 13.09 2.55 -14.84
N ARG A 118 12.01 2.28 -14.10
CA ARG A 118 11.49 0.92 -13.81
C ARG A 118 12.60 -0.04 -13.42
N ARG A 119 13.49 0.41 -12.56
CA ARG A 119 14.59 -0.42 -12.06
C ARG A 119 14.02 -1.60 -11.29
N LYS A 120 14.28 -2.82 -11.77
CA LYS A 120 13.70 -4.08 -11.26
C LYS A 120 13.80 -4.25 -9.73
N PHE A 121 14.82 -3.69 -9.10
CA PHE A 121 14.98 -3.80 -7.65
C PHE A 121 13.93 -3.04 -6.84
N LEU A 122 13.26 -2.00 -7.37
CA LEU A 122 12.16 -1.33 -6.70
C LEU A 122 10.80 -1.93 -7.05
N THR A 123 10.57 -2.26 -8.33
CA THR A 123 9.28 -2.83 -8.76
C THR A 123 9.08 -4.25 -8.20
N GLY A 124 10.18 -5.02 -8.05
CA GLY A 124 10.20 -6.31 -7.36
C GLY A 124 10.55 -6.23 -5.86
N ALA A 125 10.48 -5.04 -5.24
CA ALA A 125 10.83 -4.89 -3.83
C ALA A 125 9.79 -5.56 -2.94
N ALA A 126 10.26 -6.39 -1.99
CA ALA A 126 9.39 -6.97 -0.98
C ALA A 126 8.85 -5.88 -0.03
N TYR A 127 7.64 -6.11 0.48
CA TYR A 127 7.10 -5.34 1.59
C TYR A 127 7.89 -5.66 2.86
N SER A 128 8.38 -4.65 3.56
CA SER A 128 9.14 -4.82 4.80
C SER A 128 8.24 -4.68 6.02
N VAL A 129 8.09 -5.77 6.77
CA VAL A 129 7.32 -5.80 8.03
C VAL A 129 7.98 -4.91 9.09
N ALA A 130 9.30 -4.98 9.19
CA ALA A 130 10.04 -4.17 10.17
C ALA A 130 9.96 -2.66 9.84
N ALA A 131 10.06 -2.29 8.56
CA ALA A 131 9.91 -0.89 8.15
C ALA A 131 8.46 -0.37 8.34
N ALA A 132 7.44 -1.24 8.25
CA ALA A 132 6.06 -0.85 8.54
C ALA A 132 5.86 -0.42 10.01
N ALA A 133 6.62 -0.97 10.94
CA ALA A 133 6.55 -0.64 12.36
C ALA A 133 7.34 0.61 12.75
N LEU A 134 8.22 1.14 11.88
CA LEU A 134 9.05 2.33 12.19
C LEU A 134 8.26 3.52 12.72
N PRO A 135 7.10 3.89 12.13
CA PRO A 135 6.32 5.02 12.64
C PRO A 135 5.76 4.85 14.06
N LEU A 136 5.67 3.60 14.56
CA LEU A 136 5.16 3.30 15.90
C LEU A 136 6.22 3.55 17.00
N GLY A 137 7.52 3.43 16.66
CA GLY A 137 8.63 3.66 17.57
C GLY A 137 9.09 5.12 17.64
N ILE A 138 8.48 6.02 16.86
CA ILE A 138 8.91 7.42 16.75
C ILE A 138 7.95 8.32 17.50
N ASP A 139 7.95 8.25 18.84
CA ASP A 139 7.33 9.25 19.69
C ASP A 139 8.27 10.46 19.97
N GLN A 140 9.55 10.35 19.64
CA GLN A 140 10.52 11.43 19.76
C GLN A 140 10.63 12.17 18.42
N ALA A 141 10.69 13.51 18.47
CA ALA A 141 10.91 14.35 17.32
C ALA A 141 12.18 13.87 16.58
N ILE A 142 12.00 13.29 15.39
CA ILE A 142 13.14 13.07 14.51
C ILE A 142 13.62 14.47 14.14
N GLU A 143 14.82 14.83 14.59
CA GLU A 143 15.53 15.98 14.04
C GLU A 143 15.90 15.60 12.60
N TYR A 144 15.07 16.08 11.66
CA TYR A 144 15.45 16.02 10.25
C TYR A 144 16.61 16.98 10.03
N GLU A 145 17.64 16.53 9.30
CA GLU A 145 18.68 17.44 8.81
C GLU A 145 18.00 18.68 8.21
N GLN A 146 18.40 19.86 8.69
CA GLN A 146 17.85 21.11 8.16
C GLN A 146 18.14 21.14 6.68
N ARG A 147 17.07 21.04 5.89
CA ARG A 147 17.15 21.11 4.42
C ARG A 147 17.81 22.44 4.05
N ALA A 148 18.95 22.37 3.38
CA ALA A 148 19.59 23.55 2.83
C ALA A 148 18.56 24.26 1.94
N GLN A 149 18.26 25.51 2.26
CA GLN A 149 17.42 26.36 1.39
C GLN A 149 18.19 26.57 0.09
N ALA A 150 17.97 25.71 -0.87
CA ALA A 150 18.75 25.65 -2.12
C ALA A 150 18.32 26.70 -3.16
N GLY A 151 17.35 27.58 -2.83
CA GLY A 151 16.84 28.51 -3.81
C GLY A 151 16.31 29.82 -3.23
N HIS A 152 16.55 30.93 -3.96
CA HIS A 152 15.93 32.22 -3.70
C HIS A 152 14.44 32.25 -4.12
N THR A 153 13.84 31.10 -4.42
CA THR A 153 12.44 31.00 -4.87
C THR A 153 11.52 31.15 -3.69
N ARG A 154 10.66 32.15 -3.73
CA ARG A 154 9.56 32.36 -2.78
C ARG A 154 8.34 31.59 -3.26
N ALA A 155 7.66 30.91 -2.35
CA ALA A 155 6.40 30.22 -2.64
C ALA A 155 5.32 30.62 -1.63
N GLY A 156 4.09 30.58 -2.06
CA GLY A 156 2.92 30.94 -1.25
C GLY A 156 1.73 30.02 -1.51
N MET A 157 0.53 30.52 -1.20
CA MET A 157 -0.71 29.74 -1.35
C MET A 157 -1.04 29.39 -2.79
N ALA A 158 -0.59 30.18 -3.78
CA ALA A 158 -0.86 29.91 -5.20
C ALA A 158 -0.16 28.61 -5.67
N GLU A 159 1.12 28.46 -5.33
CA GLU A 159 1.90 27.27 -5.67
C GLU A 159 1.37 26.04 -4.93
N ILE A 160 0.96 26.21 -3.66
CA ILE A 160 0.35 25.13 -2.87
C ILE A 160 -0.99 24.71 -3.47
N ALA A 161 -1.82 25.67 -3.90
CA ALA A 161 -3.09 25.39 -4.57
C ALA A 161 -2.88 24.63 -5.88
N ALA A 162 -1.90 25.05 -6.70
CA ALA A 162 -1.57 24.35 -7.94
C ALA A 162 -1.17 22.88 -7.70
N VAL A 163 -0.40 22.58 -6.64
CA VAL A 163 -0.09 21.19 -6.28
C VAL A 163 -1.34 20.42 -5.88
N ARG A 164 -2.25 21.02 -5.12
CA ARG A 164 -3.52 20.40 -4.74
C ARG A 164 -4.40 20.08 -5.94
N ASP A 165 -4.52 21.01 -6.90
CA ASP A 165 -5.27 20.81 -8.15
C ASP A 165 -4.72 19.64 -8.97
N VAL A 166 -3.40 19.52 -9.06
CA VAL A 166 -2.73 18.39 -9.73
C VAL A 166 -3.04 17.08 -9.02
N VAL A 167 -3.00 17.04 -7.69
CA VAL A 167 -3.36 15.84 -6.91
C VAL A 167 -4.82 15.43 -7.17
N GLU A 168 -5.75 16.38 -7.16
CA GLU A 168 -7.16 16.12 -7.46
C GLU A 168 -7.35 15.57 -8.88
N MET A 169 -6.70 16.18 -9.86
CA MET A 169 -6.76 15.76 -11.26
C MET A 169 -6.28 14.32 -11.42
N TYR A 170 -5.11 13.98 -10.88
CA TYR A 170 -4.57 12.63 -11.00
C TYR A 170 -5.32 11.60 -10.17
N THR A 171 -5.92 11.97 -9.06
CA THR A 171 -6.82 11.09 -8.29
C THR A 171 -8.07 10.75 -9.11
N ARG A 172 -8.65 11.72 -9.81
CA ARG A 172 -9.79 11.46 -10.72
C ARG A 172 -9.42 10.57 -11.90
N ILE A 173 -8.24 10.79 -12.48
CA ILE A 173 -7.72 9.94 -13.56
C ILE A 173 -7.51 8.50 -13.06
N ASP A 174 -6.93 8.35 -11.87
CA ASP A 174 -6.70 7.04 -11.24
C ASP A 174 -7.99 6.27 -11.00
N GLU A 175 -9.02 6.92 -10.45
CA GLU A 175 -10.32 6.31 -10.21
C GLU A 175 -11.04 5.88 -11.51
N ARG A 176 -10.80 6.56 -12.61
CA ARG A 176 -11.43 6.26 -13.90
C ARG A 176 -10.66 5.23 -14.72
N HIS A 177 -9.34 5.33 -14.77
CA HIS A 177 -8.50 4.59 -15.71
C HIS A 177 -7.56 3.58 -15.05
N GLY A 178 -7.45 3.60 -13.72
CA GLY A 178 -6.54 2.75 -12.94
C GLY A 178 -5.18 3.39 -12.67
N GLY A 179 -4.48 2.88 -11.65
CA GLY A 179 -3.27 3.47 -11.10
C GLY A 179 -2.07 3.51 -12.04
N GLN A 180 -2.05 2.68 -13.07
CA GLN A 180 -0.93 2.67 -14.03
C GLN A 180 -1.00 3.86 -15.01
N HIS A 181 -2.19 4.48 -15.16
CA HIS A 181 -2.35 5.60 -16.06
C HIS A 181 -1.74 6.88 -15.49
N GLY A 182 -0.83 7.51 -16.23
CA GLY A 182 -0.17 8.76 -15.82
C GLY A 182 0.82 8.62 -14.66
N ARG A 183 1.22 7.41 -14.24
CA ARG A 183 2.13 7.19 -13.11
C ARG A 183 3.46 7.93 -13.29
N SER A 184 4.12 7.78 -14.44
CA SER A 184 5.41 8.43 -14.70
C SER A 184 5.31 9.96 -14.64
N ALA A 185 4.17 10.54 -15.07
CA ALA A 185 3.96 11.97 -15.02
C ALA A 185 3.83 12.49 -13.58
N VAL A 186 3.08 11.77 -12.71
CA VAL A 186 2.97 12.15 -11.28
C VAL A 186 4.32 12.02 -10.59
N VAL A 187 5.06 10.94 -10.86
CA VAL A 187 6.40 10.74 -10.27
C VAL A 187 7.37 11.81 -10.74
N GLN A 188 7.31 12.20 -12.02
CA GLN A 188 8.15 13.31 -12.51
C GLN A 188 7.76 14.64 -11.85
N TYR A 189 6.47 14.93 -11.71
CA TYR A 189 5.98 16.10 -11.00
C TYR A 189 6.45 16.15 -9.54
N LEU A 190 6.42 15.02 -8.84
CA LEU A 190 6.98 14.92 -7.49
C LEU A 190 8.48 15.28 -7.45
N ARG A 191 9.24 14.85 -8.46
CA ARG A 191 10.70 15.07 -8.54
C ARG A 191 11.10 16.48 -8.97
N SER A 192 10.24 17.23 -9.64
CA SER A 192 10.47 18.61 -10.10
C SER A 192 9.74 19.60 -9.21
N ASP A 193 8.55 20.02 -9.62
CA ASP A 193 7.80 21.14 -9.04
C ASP A 193 7.53 20.95 -7.54
N VAL A 194 7.19 19.74 -7.11
CA VAL A 194 6.91 19.46 -5.69
C VAL A 194 8.20 19.48 -4.85
N ALA A 195 9.29 18.93 -5.37
CA ALA A 195 10.59 18.99 -4.69
C ALA A 195 11.10 20.44 -4.58
N ASP A 196 10.91 21.24 -5.61
CA ASP A 196 11.27 22.66 -5.62
C ASP A 196 10.39 23.45 -4.64
N LEU A 197 9.07 23.18 -4.59
CA LEU A 197 8.17 23.77 -3.60
C LEU A 197 8.63 23.45 -2.16
N CYS A 198 9.01 22.21 -1.88
CA CYS A 198 9.50 21.84 -0.53
C CYS A 198 10.80 22.55 -0.13
N ARG A 199 11.60 23.01 -1.10
CA ARG A 199 12.86 23.76 -0.89
C ARG A 199 12.69 25.27 -0.92
N ALA A 200 11.52 25.77 -1.29
CA ALA A 200 11.23 27.18 -1.36
C ALA A 200 11.21 27.84 0.03
N SER A 201 11.39 29.18 0.06
CA SER A 201 11.16 29.98 1.23
C SER A 201 9.68 30.38 1.34
N PHE A 202 9.15 30.43 2.55
CA PHE A 202 7.74 30.76 2.83
C PHE A 202 7.66 31.94 3.78
N ASP A 203 6.65 32.80 3.57
CA ASP A 203 6.43 33.97 4.45
C ASP A 203 5.96 33.57 5.86
N THR A 204 5.30 32.43 5.97
CA THR A 204 4.75 31.93 7.25
C THR A 204 5.03 30.45 7.45
N ALA A 205 5.13 30.02 8.70
CA ALA A 205 5.22 28.61 9.07
C ALA A 205 3.97 27.82 8.63
N GLU A 206 2.81 28.47 8.52
CA GLU A 206 1.57 27.87 8.05
C GLU A 206 1.65 27.51 6.56
N HIS A 207 2.15 28.42 5.71
CA HIS A 207 2.37 28.14 4.29
C HIS A 207 3.36 26.97 4.11
N ARG A 208 4.46 26.96 4.88
CA ARG A 208 5.41 25.85 4.84
C ARG A 208 4.75 24.53 5.23
N ARG A 209 3.95 24.50 6.29
CA ARG A 209 3.20 23.32 6.74
C ARG A 209 2.25 22.83 5.64
N ALA A 210 1.49 23.75 5.03
CA ALA A 210 0.55 23.46 3.95
C ALA A 210 1.25 22.90 2.71
N ALA A 211 2.43 23.41 2.36
CA ALA A 211 3.24 22.92 1.25
C ALA A 211 3.74 21.49 1.48
N LEU A 212 4.29 21.21 2.66
CA LEU A 212 4.75 19.87 3.02
C LEU A 212 3.59 18.85 3.08
N SER A 213 2.43 19.26 3.58
CA SER A 213 1.21 18.44 3.59
C SER A 213 0.71 18.16 2.15
N ALA A 214 0.75 19.15 1.25
CA ALA A 214 0.44 18.93 -0.17
C ALA A 214 1.45 18.00 -0.86
N ALA A 215 2.73 18.15 -0.57
CA ALA A 215 3.78 17.26 -1.07
C ALA A 215 3.58 15.82 -0.57
N ALA A 216 3.18 15.64 0.69
CA ALA A 216 2.84 14.33 1.24
C ALA A 216 1.67 13.68 0.49
N CYS A 217 0.66 14.44 0.04
CA CYS A 217 -0.42 13.93 -0.80
C CYS A 217 0.09 13.43 -2.16
N VAL A 218 1.05 14.13 -2.80
CA VAL A 218 1.64 13.68 -4.06
C VAL A 218 2.47 12.40 -3.85
N ALA A 219 3.29 12.34 -2.80
CA ALA A 219 4.05 11.15 -2.44
C ALA A 219 3.13 9.95 -2.15
N TYR A 220 2.05 10.18 -1.38
CA TYR A 220 1.00 9.18 -1.16
C TYR A 220 0.38 8.71 -2.48
N LEU A 221 0.05 9.60 -3.40
CA LEU A 221 -0.52 9.26 -4.71
C LEU A 221 0.44 8.40 -5.55
N CYS A 222 1.74 8.70 -5.54
CA CYS A 222 2.76 7.83 -6.17
C CYS A 222 2.75 6.43 -5.54
N GLY A 223 2.69 6.36 -4.21
CA GLY A 223 2.56 5.10 -3.48
C GLY A 223 1.28 4.34 -3.82
N TRP A 224 0.16 5.04 -3.94
CA TRP A 224 -1.13 4.46 -4.33
C TRP A 224 -1.10 3.86 -5.74
N LYS A 225 -0.46 4.53 -6.69
CA LYS A 225 -0.27 4.01 -8.05
C LYS A 225 0.61 2.76 -8.08
N ALA A 226 1.67 2.72 -7.26
CA ALA A 226 2.49 1.53 -7.09
C ALA A 226 1.68 0.38 -6.43
N TYR A 227 0.87 0.68 -5.41
CA TYR A 227 -0.03 -0.27 -4.76
C TYR A 227 -1.05 -0.86 -5.75
N ASP A 228 -1.68 -0.03 -6.60
CA ASP A 228 -2.65 -0.51 -7.62
C ASP A 228 -1.97 -1.36 -8.69
N ALA A 229 -0.68 -1.16 -8.95
CA ALA A 229 0.16 -2.00 -9.79
C ALA A 229 0.60 -3.32 -9.11
N GLY A 230 0.29 -3.51 -7.81
CA GLY A 230 0.72 -4.68 -7.04
C GLY A 230 2.15 -4.58 -6.49
N GLU A 231 2.80 -3.43 -6.61
CA GLU A 231 4.17 -3.17 -6.18
C GLU A 231 4.19 -2.67 -4.72
N HIS A 232 3.75 -3.54 -3.79
CA HIS A 232 3.51 -3.17 -2.38
C HIS A 232 4.75 -2.68 -1.64
N GLY A 233 5.93 -3.21 -1.96
CA GLY A 233 7.17 -2.76 -1.35
C GLY A 233 7.59 -1.36 -1.82
N LEU A 234 7.31 -0.99 -3.07
CA LEU A 234 7.53 0.37 -3.56
C LEU A 234 6.49 1.34 -3.00
N ALA A 235 5.22 0.91 -2.93
CA ALA A 235 4.17 1.70 -2.28
C ALA A 235 4.53 2.06 -0.83
N GLN A 236 5.03 1.09 -0.08
CA GLN A 236 5.48 1.29 1.31
C GLN A 236 6.56 2.36 1.42
N ARG A 237 7.53 2.40 0.49
CA ARG A 237 8.59 3.41 0.49
C ARG A 237 8.04 4.82 0.31
N TYR A 238 7.14 5.01 -0.64
CA TYR A 238 6.45 6.29 -0.81
C TYR A 238 5.65 6.69 0.43
N TYR A 239 4.93 5.75 1.06
CA TYR A 239 4.14 6.02 2.27
C TYR A 239 5.01 6.41 3.47
N LEU A 240 6.15 5.75 3.66
CA LEU A 240 7.09 6.13 4.73
C LEU A 240 7.63 7.55 4.55
N GLN A 241 7.96 7.95 3.33
CA GLN A 241 8.43 9.30 3.06
C GLN A 241 7.29 10.35 3.10
N ALA A 242 6.06 9.97 2.70
CA ALA A 242 4.88 10.80 2.93
C ALA A 242 4.65 11.03 4.43
N TYR A 243 4.79 9.98 5.27
CA TYR A 243 4.74 10.11 6.72
C TYR A 243 5.82 11.06 7.26
N ALA A 244 7.05 10.93 6.76
CA ALA A 244 8.16 11.81 7.15
C ALA A 244 7.85 13.29 6.84
N LEU A 245 7.29 13.58 5.66
CA LEU A 245 6.87 14.94 5.28
C LEU A 245 5.77 15.49 6.19
N THR A 246 4.78 14.68 6.58
CA THR A 246 3.72 15.11 7.51
C THR A 246 4.26 15.37 8.92
N LYS A 247 5.25 14.60 9.37
CA LYS A 247 5.93 14.84 10.65
C LYS A 247 6.76 16.11 10.61
N GLU A 248 7.49 16.37 9.52
CA GLU A 248 8.24 17.62 9.32
C GLU A 248 7.28 18.83 9.26
N ALA A 249 6.10 18.66 8.68
CA ALA A 249 5.05 19.68 8.68
C ALA A 249 4.47 19.94 10.07
N GLY A 250 4.65 19.05 11.05
CA GLY A 250 3.95 19.08 12.34
C GLY A 250 2.44 18.78 12.19
N ASP A 251 2.02 18.11 11.12
CA ASP A 251 0.62 17.78 10.86
C ASP A 251 0.32 16.35 11.34
N GLU A 252 0.04 16.21 12.62
CA GLU A 252 -0.23 14.92 13.26
C GLU A 252 -1.50 14.23 12.73
N LEU A 253 -2.49 14.99 12.27
CA LEU A 253 -3.73 14.42 11.74
C LEU A 253 -3.48 13.81 10.34
N HIS A 254 -2.72 14.51 9.50
CA HIS A 254 -2.29 13.94 8.22
C HIS A 254 -1.29 12.79 8.38
N ALA A 255 -0.39 12.87 9.37
CA ALA A 255 0.48 11.74 9.71
C ALA A 255 -0.32 10.49 10.09
N ALA A 256 -1.38 10.65 10.88
CA ALA A 256 -2.30 9.56 11.21
C ALA A 256 -2.96 8.96 9.97
N TRP A 257 -3.32 9.79 8.98
CA TRP A 257 -3.84 9.31 7.70
C TRP A 257 -2.88 8.38 6.99
N ILE A 258 -1.61 8.73 6.94
CA ILE A 258 -0.59 7.88 6.32
C ILE A 258 -0.41 6.56 7.09
N LEU A 259 -0.45 6.57 8.44
CA LEU A 259 -0.45 5.32 9.23
C LEU A 259 -1.64 4.42 8.88
N ARG A 260 -2.84 5.00 8.72
CA ARG A 260 -4.03 4.28 8.27
C ARG A 260 -3.79 3.59 6.93
N ILE A 261 -3.15 4.27 5.98
CA ILE A 261 -2.84 3.72 4.66
C ILE A 261 -1.78 2.60 4.74
N MET A 262 -0.78 2.77 5.58
CA MET A 262 0.22 1.71 5.82
C MET A 262 -0.42 0.46 6.44
N ALA A 263 -1.40 0.62 7.34
CA ALA A 263 -2.18 -0.50 7.85
C ALA A 263 -2.94 -1.23 6.72
N HIS A 264 -3.56 -0.48 5.78
CA HIS A 264 -4.20 -1.10 4.61
C HIS A 264 -3.23 -1.89 3.73
N ASN A 265 -2.06 -1.33 3.45
CA ASN A 265 -1.04 -2.04 2.67
C ASN A 265 -0.62 -3.35 3.37
N GLY A 266 -0.39 -3.31 4.67
CA GLY A 266 -0.05 -4.49 5.46
C GLY A 266 -1.13 -5.58 5.44
N MET A 267 -2.41 -5.21 5.56
CA MET A 267 -3.53 -6.16 5.46
C MET A 267 -3.60 -6.82 4.07
N ASP A 268 -3.39 -6.06 2.99
CA ASP A 268 -3.51 -6.60 1.63
C ASP A 268 -2.35 -7.53 1.25
N VAL A 269 -1.17 -7.36 1.86
CA VAL A 269 -0.06 -8.31 1.76
C VAL A 269 -0.12 -9.42 2.83
N ARG A 270 -1.20 -9.47 3.63
CA ARG A 270 -1.45 -10.45 4.69
C ARG A 270 -0.35 -10.49 5.76
N ARG A 271 0.02 -9.31 6.24
CA ARG A 271 1.01 -9.12 7.31
C ARG A 271 0.33 -8.48 8.54
N PRO A 272 -0.28 -9.30 9.41
CA PRO A 272 -1.02 -8.79 10.57
C PRO A 272 -0.12 -8.21 11.66
N GLU A 273 1.18 -8.51 11.67
CA GLU A 273 2.11 -8.28 12.78
C GLU A 273 2.12 -6.83 13.29
N SER A 274 1.96 -5.86 12.41
CA SER A 274 1.93 -4.43 12.78
C SER A 274 0.66 -3.71 12.36
N THR A 275 -0.28 -4.38 11.70
CA THR A 275 -1.44 -3.70 11.11
C THR A 275 -2.44 -3.23 12.15
N VAL A 276 -2.63 -3.99 13.25
CA VAL A 276 -3.50 -3.58 14.34
C VAL A 276 -2.90 -2.37 15.04
N ASP A 277 -1.62 -2.43 15.39
CA ASP A 277 -0.92 -1.35 16.08
C ASP A 277 -0.92 -0.05 15.25
N LEU A 278 -0.67 -0.14 13.93
CA LEU A 278 -0.76 1.00 13.02
C LEU A 278 -2.17 1.59 12.97
N ALA A 279 -3.20 0.75 12.89
CA ALA A 279 -4.58 1.21 12.84
C ALA A 279 -5.03 1.83 14.18
N GLU A 280 -4.60 1.26 15.31
CA GLU A 280 -4.87 1.79 16.65
C GLU A 280 -4.14 3.13 16.89
N ALA A 281 -2.86 3.20 16.54
CA ALA A 281 -2.09 4.45 16.63
C ALA A 281 -2.67 5.55 15.73
N ALA A 282 -3.15 5.19 14.53
CA ALA A 282 -3.81 6.14 13.62
C ALA A 282 -5.12 6.68 14.23
N LEU A 283 -5.99 5.80 14.75
CA LEU A 283 -7.26 6.19 15.34
C LEU A 283 -7.06 7.04 16.61
N ALA A 284 -6.15 6.65 17.49
CA ALA A 284 -5.88 7.38 18.73
C ALA A 284 -5.45 8.84 18.48
N ARG A 285 -4.74 9.12 17.37
CA ARG A 285 -4.31 10.49 17.03
C ARG A 285 -5.42 11.39 16.53
N VAL A 286 -6.51 10.84 15.99
CA VAL A 286 -7.60 11.62 15.39
C VAL A 286 -8.88 11.62 16.21
N GLN A 287 -9.04 10.68 17.13
CA GLN A 287 -10.27 10.49 17.90
C GLN A 287 -10.68 11.78 18.63
N GLY A 288 -11.87 12.28 18.31
CA GLY A 288 -12.41 13.54 18.85
C GLY A 288 -11.69 14.81 18.40
N ARG A 289 -10.77 14.73 17.42
CA ARG A 289 -9.98 15.86 16.91
C ARG A 289 -10.28 16.19 15.44
N VAL A 290 -11.07 15.38 14.79
CA VAL A 290 -11.54 15.54 13.41
C VAL A 290 -13.06 15.41 13.37
N ASP A 291 -13.68 15.78 12.25
CA ASP A 291 -15.10 15.55 12.03
C ASP A 291 -15.46 14.04 12.10
N PRO A 292 -16.70 13.68 12.47
CA PRO A 292 -17.08 12.28 12.62
C PRO A 292 -16.98 11.46 11.32
N ALA A 293 -17.17 12.08 10.14
CA ALA A 293 -17.04 11.37 8.88
C ALA A 293 -15.57 10.97 8.62
N THR A 294 -14.63 11.86 8.88
CA THR A 294 -13.19 11.57 8.86
C THR A 294 -12.82 10.50 9.89
N GLU A 295 -13.26 10.64 11.16
CA GLU A 295 -12.97 9.65 12.21
C GLU A 295 -13.47 8.26 11.84
N SER A 296 -14.64 8.17 11.19
CA SER A 296 -15.21 6.89 10.75
C SER A 296 -14.28 6.07 9.84
N LEU A 297 -13.46 6.75 9.02
CA LEU A 297 -12.47 6.12 8.15
C LEU A 297 -11.36 5.41 8.92
N PHE A 298 -10.95 5.98 10.04
CA PHE A 298 -9.95 5.38 10.93
C PHE A 298 -10.56 4.24 11.74
N ALA A 299 -11.75 4.44 12.27
CA ALA A 299 -12.49 3.44 13.04
C ALA A 299 -12.74 2.17 12.20
N VAL A 300 -13.18 2.30 10.93
CA VAL A 300 -13.39 1.13 10.06
C VAL A 300 -12.08 0.48 9.63
N THR A 301 -10.98 1.23 9.56
CA THR A 301 -9.66 0.64 9.29
C THR A 301 -9.22 -0.23 10.47
N ARG A 302 -9.41 0.22 11.71
CA ARG A 302 -9.16 -0.58 12.91
C ARG A 302 -10.05 -1.83 12.92
N ALA A 303 -11.34 -1.70 12.60
CA ALA A 303 -12.24 -2.85 12.48
C ALA A 303 -11.70 -3.90 11.50
N ARG A 304 -11.22 -3.47 10.34
CA ARG A 304 -10.64 -4.35 9.33
C ARG A 304 -9.34 -5.02 9.82
N ALA A 305 -8.47 -4.29 10.51
CA ALA A 305 -7.25 -4.83 11.10
C ALA A 305 -7.56 -5.89 12.17
N LEU A 306 -8.55 -5.64 13.04
CA LEU A 306 -9.02 -6.59 14.05
C LEU A 306 -9.61 -7.86 13.42
N ALA A 307 -10.42 -7.73 12.37
CA ALA A 307 -10.96 -8.89 11.65
C ALA A 307 -9.84 -9.72 11.02
N HIS A 308 -8.86 -9.05 10.41
CA HIS A 308 -7.67 -9.69 9.83
C HIS A 308 -6.83 -10.43 10.88
N ALA A 309 -6.74 -9.88 12.09
CA ALA A 309 -6.10 -10.52 13.27
C ALA A 309 -7.00 -11.55 13.98
N ARG A 310 -8.18 -11.89 13.41
CA ARG A 310 -9.14 -12.85 13.97
C ARG A 310 -9.76 -12.42 15.32
N ARG A 311 -9.75 -11.13 15.64
CA ARG A 311 -10.39 -10.54 16.83
C ARG A 311 -11.85 -10.16 16.51
N GLY A 312 -12.69 -11.14 16.25
CA GLY A 312 -14.05 -10.99 15.70
C GLY A 312 -14.98 -10.09 16.52
N PRO A 313 -15.21 -10.33 17.83
CA PRO A 313 -16.10 -9.52 18.65
C PRO A 313 -15.72 -8.03 18.67
N GLU A 314 -14.43 -7.74 18.78
CA GLU A 314 -13.91 -6.38 18.75
C GLU A 314 -14.08 -5.72 17.38
N ALA A 315 -13.84 -6.48 16.30
CA ALA A 315 -14.05 -6.00 14.94
C ALA A 315 -15.51 -5.61 14.70
N VAL A 316 -16.47 -6.42 15.13
CA VAL A 316 -17.91 -6.14 14.98
C VAL A 316 -18.32 -4.89 15.79
N THR A 317 -17.83 -4.75 17.00
CA THR A 317 -18.07 -3.54 17.83
C THR A 317 -17.53 -2.29 17.12
N GLN A 318 -16.33 -2.39 16.59
CA GLN A 318 -15.68 -1.27 15.90
C GLN A 318 -16.36 -0.94 14.55
N ILE A 319 -16.93 -1.93 13.84
CA ILE A 319 -17.76 -1.68 12.65
C ILE A 319 -18.96 -0.81 12.99
N ARG A 320 -19.69 -1.14 14.05
CA ARG A 320 -20.87 -0.37 14.50
C ARG A 320 -20.49 1.06 14.83
N GLN A 321 -19.41 1.25 15.59
CA GLN A 321 -18.91 2.58 15.92
C GLN A 321 -18.57 3.39 14.67
N ALA A 322 -17.88 2.78 13.68
CA ALA A 322 -17.53 3.44 12.43
C ALA A 322 -18.77 3.84 11.62
N GLN A 323 -19.82 3.02 11.63
CA GLN A 323 -21.10 3.31 10.97
C GLN A 323 -21.82 4.48 11.62
N ASP A 324 -21.89 4.50 12.94
CA ASP A 324 -22.52 5.59 13.71
C ASP A 324 -21.79 6.92 13.48
N LEU A 325 -20.48 6.92 13.42
CA LEU A 325 -19.67 8.08 13.09
C LEU A 325 -19.95 8.56 11.66
N ALA A 326 -19.97 7.66 10.68
CA ALA A 326 -20.22 8.00 9.27
C ALA A 326 -21.63 8.58 9.06
N LEU A 327 -22.61 8.17 9.85
CA LEU A 327 -23.99 8.72 9.77
C LEU A 327 -24.09 10.13 10.37
N ARG A 328 -23.30 10.43 11.39
CA ARG A 328 -23.31 11.75 12.08
C ARG A 328 -22.43 12.80 11.41
N GLY A 329 -21.45 12.38 10.61
CA GLY A 329 -20.50 13.28 9.98
C GLY A 329 -21.01 13.92 8.71
N ASP A 330 -20.47 15.12 8.39
CA ASP A 330 -20.69 15.81 7.12
C ASP A 330 -19.53 15.52 6.16
N GLU A 331 -19.85 14.95 4.98
CA GLU A 331 -18.85 14.65 3.97
C GLU A 331 -18.32 15.89 3.21
N GLN A 332 -18.85 17.09 3.51
CA GLN A 332 -18.39 18.35 2.93
C GLN A 332 -17.28 19.01 3.75
N GLU A 333 -17.12 18.64 5.00
CA GLU A 333 -16.14 19.22 5.93
C GLU A 333 -14.85 18.40 6.06
N LEU A 334 -14.57 17.51 5.10
CA LEU A 334 -13.40 16.65 5.17
C LEU A 334 -12.10 17.44 4.96
N PRO A 335 -11.02 17.14 5.73
CA PRO A 335 -9.69 17.62 5.43
C PRO A 335 -9.27 17.25 4.00
N PHE A 336 -8.47 18.13 3.34
CA PHE A 336 -8.04 17.94 1.96
C PHE A 336 -7.48 16.52 1.70
N TRP A 337 -6.61 16.03 2.57
CA TRP A 337 -5.99 14.71 2.44
C TRP A 337 -6.98 13.54 2.61
N ALA A 338 -8.15 13.74 3.22
CA ALA A 338 -9.21 12.75 3.33
C ALA A 338 -10.24 12.85 2.20
N ALA A 339 -10.60 14.08 1.78
CA ALA A 339 -11.61 14.37 0.76
C ALA A 339 -11.28 13.77 -0.63
N LEU A 340 -9.98 13.59 -0.92
CA LEU A 340 -9.49 13.07 -2.20
C LEU A 340 -9.93 11.63 -2.48
N TRP A 341 -10.25 10.84 -1.45
CA TRP A 341 -10.35 9.38 -1.55
C TRP A 341 -11.78 8.84 -1.50
N GLY A 342 -12.75 9.72 -1.74
CA GLY A 342 -14.15 9.38 -1.92
C GLY A 342 -14.98 9.44 -0.65
N SER A 343 -16.25 9.01 -0.74
CA SER A 343 -17.24 9.10 0.33
C SER A 343 -16.86 8.23 1.55
N PRO A 344 -16.78 8.81 2.76
CA PRO A 344 -16.64 8.06 4.00
C PRO A 344 -17.71 6.99 4.19
N ARG A 345 -18.98 7.29 3.93
CA ARG A 345 -20.08 6.31 4.07
C ARG A 345 -19.87 5.09 3.16
N ALA A 346 -19.48 5.32 1.91
CA ALA A 346 -19.21 4.23 0.96
C ALA A 346 -17.98 3.42 1.39
N THR A 347 -16.93 4.09 1.91
CA THR A 347 -15.71 3.45 2.38
C THR A 347 -15.96 2.62 3.63
N VAL A 348 -16.69 3.15 4.61
CA VAL A 348 -17.08 2.43 5.82
C VAL A 348 -17.87 1.17 5.46
N ALA A 349 -18.87 1.27 4.59
CA ALA A 349 -19.64 0.11 4.14
C ALA A 349 -18.75 -0.94 3.45
N SER A 350 -17.88 -0.53 2.53
CA SER A 350 -16.98 -1.47 1.82
C SER A 350 -16.00 -2.18 2.78
N HIS A 351 -15.45 -1.45 3.76
CA HIS A 351 -14.49 -2.04 4.71
C HIS A 351 -15.19 -2.88 5.77
N ALA A 352 -16.39 -2.52 6.22
CA ALA A 352 -17.23 -3.38 7.04
C ALA A 352 -17.53 -4.71 6.35
N ALA A 353 -17.89 -4.66 5.05
CA ALA A 353 -18.09 -5.86 4.24
C ALA A 353 -16.85 -6.77 4.19
N LYS A 354 -15.66 -6.18 3.96
CA LYS A 354 -14.39 -6.94 3.97
C LYS A 354 -14.12 -7.59 5.31
N SER A 355 -14.38 -6.88 6.41
CA SER A 355 -14.21 -7.41 7.77
C SER A 355 -15.16 -8.57 8.04
N LEU A 356 -16.43 -8.43 7.72
CA LEU A 356 -17.44 -9.47 7.90
C LEU A 356 -17.14 -10.71 7.05
N ARG A 357 -16.69 -10.54 5.81
CA ARG A 357 -16.23 -11.64 4.95
C ARG A 357 -15.08 -12.41 5.61
N GLU A 358 -14.08 -11.74 6.17
CA GLU A 358 -12.95 -12.38 6.85
C GLU A 358 -13.39 -13.16 8.10
N LEU A 359 -14.51 -12.74 8.71
CA LEU A 359 -15.15 -13.42 9.83
C LEU A 359 -16.13 -14.53 9.40
N GLY A 360 -16.36 -14.71 8.09
CA GLY A 360 -17.26 -15.74 7.54
C GLY A 360 -18.73 -15.31 7.44
N ASP A 361 -19.06 -14.07 7.76
CA ASP A 361 -20.43 -13.55 7.66
C ASP A 361 -20.71 -13.01 6.25
N HIS A 362 -20.88 -13.92 5.30
CA HIS A 362 -21.10 -13.62 3.88
C HIS A 362 -22.40 -12.85 3.63
N ALA A 363 -23.47 -13.14 4.39
CA ALA A 363 -24.77 -12.51 4.21
C ALA A 363 -24.75 -11.01 4.57
N ASN A 364 -24.15 -10.65 5.68
CA ASN A 364 -23.99 -9.24 6.04
C ASN A 364 -22.91 -8.55 5.21
N ALA A 365 -21.82 -9.25 4.84
CA ALA A 365 -20.83 -8.72 3.92
C ALA A 365 -21.44 -8.29 2.58
N GLU A 366 -22.31 -9.12 1.98
CA GLU A 366 -23.05 -8.78 0.75
C GLU A 366 -23.88 -7.51 0.90
N LYS A 367 -24.69 -7.40 1.96
CA LYS A 367 -25.51 -6.21 2.22
C LYS A 367 -24.68 -4.93 2.29
N HIS A 368 -23.51 -5.01 2.95
CA HIS A 368 -22.62 -3.88 3.08
C HIS A 368 -21.91 -3.51 1.77
N TYR A 369 -21.54 -4.49 0.93
CA TYR A 369 -21.04 -4.21 -0.42
C TYR A 369 -22.12 -3.55 -1.28
N ALA A 370 -23.36 -4.04 -1.26
CA ALA A 370 -24.50 -3.44 -1.97
C ALA A 370 -24.74 -1.99 -1.50
N THR A 371 -24.67 -1.74 -0.20
CA THR A 371 -24.78 -0.38 0.36
C THR A 371 -23.65 0.50 -0.15
N SER A 372 -22.38 0.04 -0.11
CA SER A 372 -21.24 0.79 -0.61
C SER A 372 -21.37 1.17 -2.08
N ALA A 373 -21.82 0.25 -2.92
CA ALA A 373 -22.03 0.51 -4.35
C ALA A 373 -23.11 1.58 -4.58
N ARG A 374 -24.23 1.51 -3.82
CA ARG A 374 -25.37 2.42 -3.95
C ARG A 374 -25.10 3.85 -3.49
N VAL A 375 -24.38 4.01 -2.34
CA VAL A 375 -24.13 5.35 -1.76
C VAL A 375 -22.96 6.08 -2.40
N ARG A 376 -22.24 5.41 -3.30
CA ARG A 376 -21.17 6.03 -4.05
C ARG A 376 -21.74 7.02 -5.07
N PRO A 377 -21.32 8.28 -5.11
CA PRO A 377 -21.82 9.26 -6.06
C PRO A 377 -21.63 8.80 -7.51
N HIS A 378 -22.68 8.83 -8.30
CA HIS A 378 -22.65 8.47 -9.73
C HIS A 378 -22.38 9.67 -10.64
N GLY A 379 -22.00 10.83 -10.10
CA GLY A 379 -21.81 12.07 -10.86
C GLY A 379 -20.57 12.87 -10.44
N GLY A 380 -19.78 13.29 -11.44
CA GLY A 380 -18.70 14.27 -11.32
C GLY A 380 -17.36 13.77 -10.79
N ARG A 381 -17.31 12.95 -9.74
CA ARG A 381 -16.13 12.18 -9.32
C ARG A 381 -16.35 10.74 -9.75
N SER A 382 -15.71 10.33 -10.82
CA SER A 382 -15.86 8.97 -11.34
C SER A 382 -15.25 7.96 -10.37
N ALA A 383 -16.07 7.31 -9.57
CA ALA A 383 -15.67 6.20 -8.69
C ALA A 383 -15.81 4.85 -9.42
N GLN A 384 -15.66 4.83 -10.75
CA GLN A 384 -15.93 3.66 -11.60
C GLN A 384 -15.14 2.44 -11.19
N ARG A 385 -13.81 2.55 -11.05
CA ARG A 385 -12.94 1.45 -10.70
C ARG A 385 -13.27 0.87 -9.32
N ILE A 386 -13.44 1.72 -8.33
CA ILE A 386 -13.69 1.24 -6.96
C ILE A 386 -15.09 0.65 -6.81
N THR A 387 -16.08 1.15 -7.57
CA THR A 387 -17.43 0.55 -7.65
C THR A 387 -17.37 -0.81 -8.30
N ALA A 388 -16.67 -0.96 -9.42
CA ALA A 388 -16.46 -2.25 -10.09
C ALA A 388 -15.79 -3.28 -9.14
N LEU A 389 -14.75 -2.88 -8.39
CA LEU A 389 -14.11 -3.72 -7.38
C LEU A 389 -15.10 -4.13 -6.27
N THR A 390 -15.97 -3.20 -5.83
CA THR A 390 -17.00 -3.47 -4.81
C THR A 390 -18.02 -4.48 -5.31
N LEU A 391 -18.49 -4.34 -6.57
CA LEU A 391 -19.42 -5.29 -7.20
C LEU A 391 -18.77 -6.66 -7.40
N ALA A 392 -17.50 -6.72 -7.79
CA ALA A 392 -16.78 -8.00 -7.90
C ALA A 392 -16.72 -8.74 -6.57
N ASP A 393 -16.46 -8.01 -5.47
CA ASP A 393 -16.49 -8.56 -4.12
C ASP A 393 -17.92 -8.96 -3.70
N GLN A 394 -18.95 -8.16 -4.01
CA GLN A 394 -20.36 -8.50 -3.75
C GLN A 394 -20.78 -9.81 -4.43
N GLY A 395 -20.49 -9.95 -5.72
CA GLY A 395 -20.79 -11.18 -6.45
C GLY A 395 -20.11 -12.42 -5.86
N ARG A 396 -18.92 -12.24 -5.26
CA ARG A 396 -18.23 -13.31 -4.54
C ARG A 396 -19.01 -13.75 -3.29
N GLU A 397 -19.56 -12.81 -2.55
CA GLU A 397 -20.37 -13.13 -1.36
C GLU A 397 -21.71 -13.80 -1.75
N GLN A 398 -22.32 -13.39 -2.87
CA GLN A 398 -23.50 -14.04 -3.43
C GLN A 398 -23.22 -15.50 -3.83
N ALA A 399 -22.09 -15.72 -4.52
CA ALA A 399 -21.67 -17.07 -4.89
C ALA A 399 -21.37 -17.96 -3.68
N ALA A 400 -20.76 -17.40 -2.62
CA ALA A 400 -20.51 -18.11 -1.37
C ALA A 400 -21.79 -18.55 -0.65
N GLN A 401 -22.89 -17.81 -0.84
CA GLN A 401 -24.22 -18.13 -0.32
C GLN A 401 -25.04 -19.06 -1.26
N GLY A 402 -24.49 -19.43 -2.42
CA GLY A 402 -25.18 -20.27 -3.40
C GLY A 402 -26.07 -19.52 -4.39
N HIS A 403 -26.11 -18.19 -4.35
CA HIS A 403 -26.92 -17.34 -5.23
C HIS A 403 -26.21 -17.10 -6.59
N LEU A 404 -26.04 -18.18 -7.38
CA LEU A 404 -25.19 -18.15 -8.57
C LEU A 404 -25.66 -17.18 -9.66
N GLU A 405 -26.96 -17.18 -10.00
CA GLU A 405 -27.50 -16.30 -11.04
C GLU A 405 -27.31 -14.84 -10.67
N GLN A 406 -27.56 -14.49 -9.41
CA GLN A 406 -27.32 -13.16 -8.88
C GLN A 406 -25.83 -12.78 -8.92
N ALA A 407 -24.94 -13.71 -8.54
CA ALA A 407 -23.49 -13.52 -8.63
C ALA A 407 -23.05 -13.26 -10.07
N CYS A 408 -23.55 -14.05 -11.04
CA CYS A 408 -23.23 -13.87 -12.46
C CYS A 408 -23.70 -12.49 -12.98
N ALA A 409 -24.89 -12.05 -12.61
CA ALA A 409 -25.42 -10.73 -12.99
C ALA A 409 -24.55 -9.60 -12.40
N THR A 410 -24.21 -9.69 -11.11
CA THR A 410 -23.37 -8.71 -10.41
C THR A 410 -21.95 -8.66 -10.98
N TRP A 411 -21.34 -9.82 -11.24
CA TRP A 411 -20.02 -9.90 -11.90
C TRP A 411 -20.04 -9.39 -13.33
N GLY A 412 -21.13 -9.64 -14.08
CA GLY A 412 -21.32 -9.08 -15.41
C GLY A 412 -21.28 -7.57 -15.41
N HIS A 413 -22.01 -6.92 -14.48
CA HIS A 413 -21.98 -5.48 -14.30
C HIS A 413 -20.58 -4.97 -13.87
N SER A 414 -19.90 -5.68 -12.98
CA SER A 414 -18.52 -5.37 -12.60
C SER A 414 -17.57 -5.38 -13.81
N LEU A 415 -17.67 -6.39 -14.70
CA LEU A 415 -16.85 -6.48 -15.91
C LEU A 415 -17.10 -5.31 -16.87
N ASP A 416 -18.36 -4.91 -17.04
CA ASP A 416 -18.70 -3.76 -17.88
C ASP A 416 -18.03 -2.48 -17.36
N MET A 417 -18.04 -2.28 -16.03
CA MET A 417 -17.39 -1.14 -15.40
C MET A 417 -15.85 -1.22 -15.42
N PHE A 418 -15.24 -2.40 -15.53
CA PHE A 418 -13.80 -2.55 -15.70
C PHE A 418 -13.31 -2.25 -17.11
N THR A 419 -14.19 -2.01 -18.07
CA THR A 419 -13.80 -1.68 -19.45
C THR A 419 -12.97 -0.39 -19.48
N GLY A 420 -11.77 -0.48 -20.07
CA GLY A 420 -10.81 0.63 -20.12
C GLY A 420 -9.99 0.87 -18.84
N VAL A 421 -10.17 0.06 -17.78
CA VAL A 421 -9.42 0.20 -16.51
C VAL A 421 -8.15 -0.63 -16.53
N ARG A 422 -6.98 0.01 -16.40
CA ARG A 422 -5.68 -0.65 -16.26
C ARG A 422 -5.25 -0.68 -14.80
N SER A 423 -5.52 -1.81 -14.12
CA SER A 423 -5.26 -2.00 -12.70
C SER A 423 -5.00 -3.48 -12.41
N GLN A 424 -3.92 -3.78 -11.69
CA GLN A 424 -3.64 -5.16 -11.26
C GLN A 424 -4.70 -5.66 -10.27
N ARG A 425 -5.33 -4.76 -9.51
CA ARG A 425 -6.44 -5.11 -8.64
C ARG A 425 -7.65 -5.59 -9.46
N ALA A 426 -7.98 -4.91 -10.57
CA ALA A 426 -9.03 -5.35 -11.50
C ALA A 426 -8.67 -6.72 -12.12
N THR A 427 -7.45 -6.87 -12.61
CA THR A 427 -6.95 -8.16 -13.15
C THR A 427 -7.06 -9.30 -12.13
N LYS A 428 -6.70 -9.05 -10.87
CA LYS A 428 -6.83 -10.02 -9.77
C LYS A 428 -8.31 -10.39 -9.51
N GLN A 429 -9.22 -9.42 -9.55
CA GLN A 429 -10.65 -9.68 -9.38
C GLN A 429 -11.21 -10.52 -10.53
N VAL A 430 -10.91 -10.16 -11.78
CA VAL A 430 -11.40 -10.91 -12.95
C VAL A 430 -10.86 -12.36 -12.95
N ARG A 431 -9.59 -12.57 -12.58
CA ARG A 431 -9.04 -13.92 -12.36
C ARG A 431 -9.77 -14.67 -11.23
N GLY A 432 -10.18 -13.96 -10.18
CA GLY A 432 -10.97 -14.50 -9.08
C GLY A 432 -12.36 -14.95 -9.55
N ILE A 433 -13.07 -14.11 -10.31
CA ILE A 433 -14.38 -14.42 -10.91
C ILE A 433 -14.27 -15.70 -11.74
N ARG A 434 -13.34 -15.75 -12.68
CA ARG A 434 -13.12 -16.93 -13.53
C ARG A 434 -12.89 -18.21 -12.74
N ARG A 435 -12.05 -18.16 -11.68
CA ARG A 435 -11.86 -19.32 -10.79
C ARG A 435 -13.14 -19.76 -10.12
N SER A 436 -13.96 -18.84 -9.68
CA SER A 436 -15.25 -19.15 -9.06
C SER A 436 -16.24 -19.78 -10.05
N LEU A 437 -16.20 -19.39 -11.33
CA LEU A 437 -17.09 -19.91 -12.37
C LEU A 437 -16.73 -21.35 -12.81
N GLN A 438 -15.47 -21.77 -12.72
CA GLN A 438 -15.01 -23.08 -13.23
C GLN A 438 -15.82 -24.29 -12.72
N VAL A 439 -16.27 -24.26 -11.46
CA VAL A 439 -17.08 -25.35 -10.88
C VAL A 439 -18.45 -25.45 -11.56
N PHE A 440 -19.01 -24.31 -11.93
CA PHE A 440 -20.35 -24.19 -12.52
C PHE A 440 -20.32 -24.43 -14.04
N GLU A 441 -19.26 -24.02 -14.72
CA GLU A 441 -19.02 -24.33 -16.14
C GLU A 441 -18.98 -25.84 -16.37
N ARG A 442 -18.24 -26.57 -15.51
CA ARG A 442 -18.17 -28.05 -15.56
C ARG A 442 -19.52 -28.73 -15.38
N ARG A 443 -20.50 -28.03 -14.81
CA ARG A 443 -21.89 -28.48 -14.62
C ARG A 443 -22.81 -28.02 -15.77
N GLY A 444 -22.29 -27.31 -16.77
CA GLY A 444 -23.04 -26.83 -17.92
C GLY A 444 -23.96 -25.64 -17.63
N VAL A 445 -23.69 -24.86 -16.56
CA VAL A 445 -24.49 -23.67 -16.24
C VAL A 445 -24.20 -22.57 -17.26
N LYS A 446 -25.13 -22.32 -18.16
CA LYS A 446 -24.96 -21.40 -19.30
C LYS A 446 -24.50 -19.99 -18.87
N ALA A 447 -25.12 -19.40 -17.84
CA ALA A 447 -24.75 -18.08 -17.35
C ALA A 447 -23.26 -18.00 -16.89
N ALA A 448 -22.72 -19.10 -16.34
CA ALA A 448 -21.32 -19.18 -15.93
C ALA A 448 -20.39 -19.28 -17.15
N VAL A 449 -20.78 -20.06 -18.18
CA VAL A 449 -20.01 -20.18 -19.43
C VAL A 449 -19.94 -18.84 -20.16
N ASP A 450 -21.09 -18.18 -20.39
CA ASP A 450 -21.17 -16.89 -21.08
C ASP A 450 -20.34 -15.81 -20.34
N LEU A 451 -20.37 -15.82 -19.01
CA LEU A 451 -19.61 -14.86 -18.20
C LEU A 451 -18.09 -15.13 -18.22
N ASP A 452 -17.65 -16.41 -18.20
CA ASP A 452 -16.22 -16.73 -18.32
C ASP A 452 -15.65 -16.31 -19.68
N GLU A 453 -16.41 -16.48 -20.76
CA GLU A 453 -16.01 -16.01 -22.09
C GLU A 453 -15.79 -14.49 -22.11
N ARG A 454 -16.72 -13.72 -21.51
CA ARG A 454 -16.59 -12.26 -21.37
C ARG A 454 -15.37 -11.90 -20.51
N ALA A 455 -15.17 -12.59 -19.39
CA ALA A 455 -14.03 -12.36 -18.49
C ALA A 455 -12.69 -12.71 -19.16
N ARG A 456 -12.66 -13.73 -20.01
CA ARG A 456 -11.48 -14.10 -20.82
C ARG A 456 -11.17 -13.02 -21.84
N ALA A 457 -12.19 -12.54 -22.57
CA ALA A 457 -12.05 -11.46 -23.54
C ALA A 457 -11.51 -10.18 -22.87
N TRP A 458 -12.04 -9.83 -21.69
CA TRP A 458 -11.54 -8.70 -20.91
C TRP A 458 -10.05 -8.88 -20.54
N GLN A 459 -9.64 -10.06 -20.07
CA GLN A 459 -8.24 -10.33 -19.73
C GLN A 459 -7.31 -10.18 -20.95
N THR A 460 -7.74 -10.63 -22.12
CA THR A 460 -6.95 -10.48 -23.36
C THR A 460 -6.77 -9.01 -23.73
N ALA A 461 -7.77 -8.17 -23.46
CA ALA A 461 -7.75 -6.75 -23.83
C ALA A 461 -7.00 -5.85 -22.84
N TYR A 462 -6.99 -6.18 -21.52
CA TYR A 462 -6.60 -5.24 -20.46
C TYR A 462 -5.61 -5.81 -19.42
N ALA A 463 -5.26 -7.11 -19.42
CA ALA A 463 -4.41 -7.72 -18.40
C ALA A 463 -2.91 -7.81 -18.79
#